data_23781e34348cabae6e34491f62c38b3b
#
_entry.id   23781e34348cabae6e34491f62c38b3b
#
_cell.length_a   1.000
_cell.length_b   1.000
_cell.length_c   1.000
_cell.angle_alpha   90.00
_cell.angle_beta   90.00
_cell.angle_gamma   90.00
#
_symmetry.space_group_name_H-M   'P 1'
#
loop_
_entity.id
_entity.type
_entity.pdbx_description
1 polymer ?
#
loop_
_entity_poly.entity_id
_entity_poly.type
_entity_poly.pdbx_seq_one_letter_code
_entity_poly.pdbx_strand_id
1 'polypeptide(L)'
;CIMLPCMSVIGDEKDEKEEIPQFVENDIIHNPTGIKISEDDLINVIKDFRTIFIGETHDNYRAHQVQLEIIKKLFNVSKGNIAIGMEMFQKRSQEKLDAFISGETTEKQFLQEVWFPDWGFDYDYYKEIIDFAKEKKIPLLALNANNELREQINTKGIDKLSDEEKRDLPEID
;
A
#
# COMPACT_ATOMS: atom_id res chain seq x y z
N CYS A 1 -46.30 -25.10 -56.26
CA CYS A 1 -45.02 -24.89 -55.61
C CYS A 1 -44.52 -23.51 -55.99
N ILE A 2 -44.69 -22.51 -55.09
CA ILE A 2 -44.29 -21.13 -55.32
C ILE A 2 -43.03 -20.91 -54.49
N MET A 3 -41.92 -20.68 -55.15
CA MET A 3 -40.66 -20.24 -54.54
C MET A 3 -40.70 -18.72 -54.34
N LEU A 4 -40.60 -18.27 -53.09
CA LEU A 4 -40.31 -16.89 -52.75
C LEU A 4 -38.81 -16.69 -52.58
N PRO A 5 -38.22 -15.63 -53.09
CA PRO A 5 -36.79 -15.39 -52.91
C PRO A 5 -36.51 -14.89 -51.48
N CYS A 6 -35.50 -15.50 -50.89
CA CYS A 6 -34.94 -15.05 -49.60
C CYS A 6 -34.21 -13.72 -49.84
N MET A 7 -34.74 -12.63 -49.33
CA MET A 7 -33.98 -11.37 -49.19
C MET A 7 -33.05 -11.48 -48.02
N SER A 8 -31.75 -11.58 -48.29
CA SER A 8 -30.70 -11.39 -47.27
C SER A 8 -30.65 -9.92 -46.93
N VAL A 9 -31.09 -9.57 -45.73
CA VAL A 9 -30.80 -8.27 -45.10
C VAL A 9 -29.33 -8.33 -44.67
N ILE A 10 -28.47 -7.70 -45.45
CA ILE A 10 -27.11 -7.39 -45.01
C ILE A 10 -27.26 -6.25 -43.98
N GLY A 11 -27.31 -6.57 -42.73
CA GLY A 11 -27.11 -5.58 -41.67
C GLY A 11 -25.66 -5.15 -41.70
N ASP A 12 -25.42 -3.87 -41.93
CA ASP A 12 -24.15 -3.24 -41.62
C ASP A 12 -23.91 -3.39 -40.12
N GLU A 13 -23.17 -4.40 -39.72
CA GLU A 13 -22.48 -4.42 -38.44
C GLU A 13 -21.47 -3.26 -38.49
N LYS A 14 -21.87 -2.10 -37.95
CA LYS A 14 -20.88 -1.11 -37.55
C LYS A 14 -20.00 -1.77 -36.51
N ASP A 15 -18.78 -2.11 -36.90
CA ASP A 15 -17.67 -2.32 -35.97
C ASP A 15 -17.57 -1.05 -35.12
N GLU A 16 -18.29 -1.01 -34.00
CA GLU A 16 -18.00 -0.11 -32.90
C GLU A 16 -16.63 -0.56 -32.38
N LYS A 17 -15.57 0.03 -32.94
CA LYS A 17 -14.25 -0.06 -32.33
C LYS A 17 -14.44 0.48 -30.92
N GLU A 18 -14.41 -0.41 -29.92
CA GLU A 18 -14.25 -0.02 -28.52
C GLU A 18 -13.04 0.93 -28.48
N GLU A 19 -13.28 2.21 -28.28
CA GLU A 19 -12.21 3.17 -28.05
C GLU A 19 -11.52 2.75 -26.76
N ILE A 20 -10.29 2.25 -26.87
CA ILE A 20 -9.45 1.95 -25.71
C ILE A 20 -9.27 3.27 -24.98
N PRO A 21 -9.72 3.39 -23.72
CA PRO A 21 -9.59 4.63 -22.97
C PRO A 21 -8.12 5.07 -22.96
N GLN A 22 -7.84 6.28 -23.43
CA GLN A 22 -6.51 6.86 -23.33
C GLN A 22 -6.29 7.37 -21.90
N PHE A 23 -5.49 6.65 -21.12
CA PHE A 23 -5.05 7.09 -19.80
C PHE A 23 -3.78 7.93 -19.95
N VAL A 24 -3.68 8.97 -19.12
CA VAL A 24 -2.50 9.81 -19.02
C VAL A 24 -1.86 9.67 -17.64
N GLU A 25 -0.63 10.13 -17.52
CA GLU A 25 0.07 10.16 -16.23
C GLU A 25 -0.77 10.88 -15.16
N ASN A 26 -0.81 10.33 -13.96
CA ASN A 26 -1.62 10.73 -12.80
C ASN A 26 -3.13 10.45 -12.89
N ASP A 27 -3.60 9.75 -13.89
CA ASP A 27 -4.98 9.26 -13.88
C ASP A 27 -5.17 8.16 -12.82
N ILE A 28 -6.26 8.25 -12.07
CA ILE A 28 -6.68 7.20 -11.14
C ILE A 28 -7.70 6.31 -11.85
N ILE A 29 -7.34 5.03 -11.98
CA ILE A 29 -8.17 4.06 -12.70
C ILE A 29 -8.76 3.07 -11.70
N HIS A 30 -10.06 2.95 -11.71
CA HIS A 30 -10.75 1.89 -10.98
C HIS A 30 -10.69 0.60 -11.79
N ASN A 31 -9.70 -0.25 -11.49
CA ASN A 31 -9.40 -1.48 -12.26
C ASN A 31 -10.62 -2.38 -12.55
N PRO A 32 -11.53 -2.64 -11.60
CA PRO A 32 -12.67 -3.50 -11.88
C PRO A 32 -13.61 -3.00 -12.99
N THR A 33 -13.65 -1.69 -13.23
CA THR A 33 -14.52 -1.08 -14.26
C THR A 33 -13.76 -0.48 -15.42
N GLY A 34 -12.43 -0.31 -15.32
CA GLY A 34 -11.60 0.38 -16.31
C GLY A 34 -11.91 1.87 -16.43
N ILE A 35 -12.61 2.47 -15.47
CA ILE A 35 -13.06 3.86 -15.52
C ILE A 35 -12.09 4.75 -14.76
N LYS A 36 -11.79 5.93 -15.32
CA LYS A 36 -11.09 7.00 -14.63
C LYS A 36 -11.99 7.58 -13.53
N ILE A 37 -11.46 7.72 -12.33
CA ILE A 37 -12.14 8.28 -11.17
C ILE A 37 -11.38 9.48 -10.61
N SER A 38 -12.06 10.31 -9.84
CA SER A 38 -11.42 11.39 -9.09
C SER A 38 -10.77 10.86 -7.79
N GLU A 39 -9.90 11.67 -7.18
CA GLU A 39 -9.36 11.35 -5.85
C GLU A 39 -10.46 11.26 -4.78
N ASP A 40 -11.50 12.08 -4.87
CA ASP A 40 -12.61 12.06 -3.93
C ASP A 40 -13.45 10.78 -4.09
N ASP A 41 -13.63 10.32 -5.33
CA ASP A 41 -14.27 9.03 -5.61
C ASP A 41 -13.43 7.88 -5.03
N LEU A 42 -12.10 7.92 -5.20
CA LEU A 42 -11.20 6.94 -4.60
C LEU A 42 -11.40 6.89 -3.09
N ILE A 43 -11.32 8.03 -2.41
CA ILE A 43 -11.48 8.10 -0.95
C ILE A 43 -12.88 7.61 -0.54
N ASN A 44 -13.92 7.97 -1.27
CA ASN A 44 -15.28 7.48 -0.98
C ASN A 44 -15.40 5.96 -1.11
N VAL A 45 -14.68 5.34 -2.03
CA VAL A 45 -14.65 3.88 -2.19
C VAL A 45 -13.91 3.20 -1.04
N ILE A 46 -12.77 3.78 -0.60
CA ILE A 46 -11.86 3.07 0.32
C ILE A 46 -12.06 3.40 1.80
N LYS A 47 -12.68 4.54 2.15
CA LYS A 47 -12.75 5.06 3.53
C LYS A 47 -13.41 4.13 4.56
N ASP A 48 -14.29 3.25 4.11
CA ASP A 48 -15.06 2.35 4.99
C ASP A 48 -14.39 0.97 5.16
N PHE A 49 -13.27 0.73 4.46
CA PHE A 49 -12.50 -0.50 4.65
C PHE A 49 -11.66 -0.42 5.93
N ARG A 50 -11.63 -1.52 6.65
CA ARG A 50 -10.82 -1.65 7.87
C ARG A 50 -9.32 -1.62 7.58
N THR A 51 -8.91 -2.16 6.44
CA THR A 51 -7.52 -2.25 6.01
C THR A 51 -7.43 -1.85 4.55
N ILE A 52 -6.47 -0.97 4.24
CA ILE A 52 -6.18 -0.49 2.90
C ILE A 52 -4.71 -0.75 2.64
N PHE A 53 -4.40 -1.44 1.54
CA PHE A 53 -3.03 -1.66 1.08
C PHE A 53 -2.72 -0.66 -0.02
N ILE A 54 -1.63 0.09 0.18
CA ILE A 54 -1.15 1.07 -0.81
C ILE A 54 0.25 0.63 -1.24
N GLY A 55 0.33 -0.01 -2.42
CA GLY A 55 1.59 -0.45 -3.01
C GLY A 55 2.44 0.74 -3.50
N GLU A 56 3.75 0.50 -3.65
CA GLU A 56 4.69 1.50 -4.16
C GLU A 56 5.87 0.80 -4.85
N THR A 57 6.72 1.60 -5.51
CA THR A 57 8.04 1.20 -5.96
C THR A 57 9.05 1.98 -5.12
N HIS A 58 9.91 1.29 -4.37
CA HIS A 58 10.71 1.82 -3.27
C HIS A 58 11.56 3.05 -3.60
N ASP A 59 11.99 3.22 -4.84
CA ASP A 59 12.78 4.33 -5.35
C ASP A 59 11.97 5.34 -6.17
N ASN A 60 10.64 5.25 -6.15
CA ASN A 60 9.77 6.16 -6.88
C ASN A 60 9.17 7.22 -5.95
N TYR A 61 9.78 8.41 -5.93
CA TYR A 61 9.33 9.53 -5.10
C TYR A 61 7.85 9.89 -5.31
N ARG A 62 7.35 9.84 -6.56
CA ARG A 62 5.93 10.15 -6.84
C ARG A 62 4.98 9.15 -6.20
N ALA A 63 5.35 7.87 -6.13
CA ALA A 63 4.54 6.86 -5.46
C ALA A 63 4.37 7.20 -3.97
N HIS A 64 5.44 7.61 -3.29
CA HIS A 64 5.41 8.01 -1.88
C HIS A 64 4.60 9.29 -1.65
N GLN A 65 4.66 10.24 -2.59
CA GLN A 65 3.78 11.43 -2.52
C GLN A 65 2.30 11.05 -2.61
N VAL A 66 1.94 10.15 -3.55
CA VAL A 66 0.55 9.65 -3.67
C VAL A 66 0.10 8.92 -2.41
N GLN A 67 0.98 8.08 -1.83
CA GLN A 67 0.70 7.45 -0.54
C GLN A 67 0.37 8.49 0.54
N LEU A 68 1.20 9.54 0.66
CA LEU A 68 0.99 10.62 1.63
C LEU A 68 -0.33 11.38 1.39
N GLU A 69 -0.66 11.69 0.13
CA GLU A 69 -1.90 12.35 -0.24
C GLU A 69 -3.13 11.51 0.21
N ILE A 70 -3.11 10.20 -0.06
CA ILE A 70 -4.15 9.26 0.38
C ILE A 70 -4.23 9.21 1.92
N ILE A 71 -3.09 9.07 2.59
CA ILE A 71 -3.03 9.02 4.06
C ILE A 71 -3.62 10.28 4.68
N LYS A 72 -3.28 11.48 4.17
CA LYS A 72 -3.82 12.75 4.63
C LYS A 72 -5.35 12.83 4.48
N LYS A 73 -5.86 12.39 3.34
CA LYS A 73 -7.31 12.36 3.10
C LYS A 73 -8.02 11.36 4.03
N LEU A 74 -7.47 10.16 4.19
CA LEU A 74 -8.02 9.15 5.11
C LEU A 74 -7.98 9.64 6.56
N PHE A 75 -6.90 10.29 6.99
CA PHE A 75 -6.81 10.91 8.32
C PHE A 75 -7.94 11.92 8.56
N ASN A 76 -8.22 12.77 7.58
CA ASN A 76 -9.27 13.78 7.69
C ASN A 76 -10.67 13.14 7.78
N VAL A 77 -11.01 12.20 6.88
CA VAL A 77 -12.35 11.58 6.86
C VAL A 77 -12.59 10.67 8.06
N SER A 78 -11.53 10.03 8.59
CA SER A 78 -11.60 9.19 9.79
C SER A 78 -11.50 9.98 11.11
N LYS A 79 -11.35 11.32 11.02
CA LYS A 79 -11.13 12.21 12.18
C LYS A 79 -9.90 11.81 13.02
N GLY A 80 -8.86 11.37 12.34
CA GLY A 80 -7.61 10.96 12.96
C GLY A 80 -7.55 9.51 13.46
N ASN A 81 -8.60 8.75 13.30
CA ASN A 81 -8.65 7.36 13.77
C ASN A 81 -8.07 6.39 12.71
N ILE A 82 -6.77 6.48 12.48
CA ILE A 82 -5.99 5.58 11.60
C ILE A 82 -4.68 5.17 12.28
N ALA A 83 -4.11 4.08 11.78
CA ALA A 83 -2.73 3.69 12.00
C ALA A 83 -2.08 3.42 10.63
N ILE A 84 -0.77 3.62 10.53
CA ILE A 84 -0.01 3.37 9.30
C ILE A 84 0.90 2.17 9.55
N GLY A 85 0.69 1.09 8.79
CA GLY A 85 1.59 -0.06 8.77
C GLY A 85 2.66 0.13 7.70
N MET A 86 3.93 -0.08 8.05
CA MET A 86 5.05 0.06 7.12
C MET A 86 5.93 -1.19 7.13
N GLU A 87 6.17 -1.77 5.95
CA GLU A 87 7.06 -2.92 5.79
C GLU A 87 8.54 -2.57 5.98
N MET A 88 8.87 -1.29 5.95
CA MET A 88 10.22 -0.76 6.18
C MET A 88 10.74 -1.07 7.57
N PHE A 89 9.85 -1.33 8.54
CA PHE A 89 10.19 -1.57 9.93
C PHE A 89 9.99 -3.02 10.33
N GLN A 90 11.01 -3.57 11.00
CA GLN A 90 10.93 -4.91 11.58
C GLN A 90 10.22 -4.87 12.93
N LYS A 91 9.47 -5.92 13.26
CA LYS A 91 8.71 -6.02 14.54
C LYS A 91 9.55 -5.73 15.78
N ARG A 92 10.83 -6.14 15.79
CA ARG A 92 11.77 -5.85 16.89
C ARG A 92 12.03 -4.36 17.13
N SER A 93 11.77 -3.52 16.13
CA SER A 93 12.03 -2.08 16.20
C SER A 93 10.80 -1.28 16.68
N GLN A 94 9.66 -1.93 16.97
CA GLN A 94 8.40 -1.25 17.30
C GLN A 94 8.54 -0.30 18.49
N GLU A 95 9.17 -0.70 19.61
CA GLU A 95 9.31 0.17 20.77
C GLU A 95 10.12 1.44 20.47
N LYS A 96 11.17 1.33 19.64
CA LYS A 96 11.98 2.49 19.23
C LYS A 96 11.22 3.38 18.24
N LEU A 97 10.40 2.79 17.39
CA LEU A 97 9.53 3.50 16.46
C LEU A 97 8.49 4.32 17.25
N ASP A 98 7.88 3.73 18.27
CA ASP A 98 6.92 4.38 19.14
C ASP A 98 7.58 5.56 19.90
N ALA A 99 8.80 5.36 20.43
CA ALA A 99 9.57 6.42 21.09
C ALA A 99 9.91 7.59 20.13
N PHE A 100 10.13 7.29 18.84
CA PHE A 100 10.34 8.34 17.85
C PHE A 100 9.05 9.11 17.52
N ILE A 101 7.94 8.43 17.37
CA ILE A 101 6.63 9.04 17.07
C ILE A 101 6.14 9.88 18.26
N SER A 102 6.36 9.41 19.50
CA SER A 102 6.03 10.19 20.72
C SER A 102 6.91 11.43 20.89
N GLY A 103 8.09 11.47 20.25
CA GLY A 103 9.06 12.55 20.35
C GLY A 103 10.09 12.36 21.46
N GLU A 104 10.19 11.16 22.06
CA GLU A 104 11.17 10.82 23.09
C GLU A 104 12.58 10.66 22.52
N THR A 105 12.70 10.35 21.22
CA THR A 105 13.99 10.22 20.53
C THR A 105 14.12 11.20 19.37
N THR A 106 15.37 11.52 19.02
CA THR A 106 15.70 12.41 17.91
C THR A 106 15.67 11.66 16.57
N GLU A 107 15.50 12.40 15.45
CA GLU A 107 15.60 11.83 14.10
C GLU A 107 16.95 11.13 13.88
N LYS A 108 18.04 11.71 14.38
CA LYS A 108 19.36 11.09 14.27
C LYS A 108 19.43 9.72 14.94
N GLN A 109 18.87 9.60 16.15
CA GLN A 109 18.80 8.32 16.85
C GLN A 109 17.92 7.32 16.12
N PHE A 110 16.75 7.77 15.67
CA PHE A 110 15.85 6.94 14.86
C PHE A 110 16.52 6.40 13.60
N LEU A 111 17.23 7.25 12.84
CA LEU A 111 17.96 6.81 11.65
C LEU A 111 19.03 5.77 11.99
N GLN A 112 19.79 5.97 13.05
CA GLN A 112 20.88 5.06 13.43
C GLN A 112 20.38 3.74 14.02
N GLU A 113 19.31 3.76 14.79
CA GLU A 113 18.87 2.62 15.59
C GLU A 113 17.70 1.84 14.98
N VAL A 114 16.98 2.44 14.03
CA VAL A 114 15.80 1.84 13.39
C VAL A 114 15.96 1.82 11.88
N TRP A 115 16.04 2.99 11.24
CA TRP A 115 15.97 3.08 9.78
C TRP A 115 17.09 2.28 9.08
N PHE A 116 18.33 2.62 9.32
CA PHE A 116 19.46 1.97 8.65
C PHE A 116 19.62 0.48 8.98
N PRO A 117 19.33 0.00 10.21
CA PRO A 117 19.34 -1.44 10.48
C PRO A 117 18.19 -2.22 9.84
N ASP A 118 17.04 -1.59 9.62
CA ASP A 118 15.83 -2.26 9.14
C ASP A 118 15.64 -2.17 7.63
N TRP A 119 16.06 -1.04 7.01
CA TRP A 119 15.74 -0.73 5.62
C TRP A 119 16.95 -0.24 4.82
N GLY A 120 17.01 -0.62 3.53
CA GLY A 120 18.16 -0.33 2.66
C GLY A 120 17.97 0.84 1.69
N PHE A 121 16.76 1.41 1.60
CA PHE A 121 16.49 2.55 0.71
C PHE A 121 16.65 3.88 1.43
N ASP A 122 16.79 4.95 0.65
CA ASP A 122 16.97 6.30 1.17
C ASP A 122 15.76 6.73 2.00
N TYR A 123 16.04 7.30 3.17
CA TYR A 123 15.03 7.81 4.09
C TYR A 123 14.19 8.93 3.50
N ASP A 124 14.78 9.75 2.64
CA ASP A 124 14.10 10.90 2.06
C ASP A 124 12.85 10.53 1.25
N TYR A 125 12.77 9.31 0.71
CA TYR A 125 11.55 8.82 0.05
C TYR A 125 10.36 8.70 1.02
N TYR A 126 10.61 8.37 2.28
CA TYR A 126 9.58 8.05 3.27
C TYR A 126 9.39 9.13 4.33
N LYS A 127 10.34 10.08 4.37
CA LYS A 127 10.42 11.12 5.42
C LYS A 127 9.13 11.87 5.60
N GLU A 128 8.49 12.32 4.54
CA GLU A 128 7.26 13.12 4.63
C GLU A 128 6.09 12.33 5.22
N ILE A 129 6.00 11.02 4.98
CA ILE A 129 4.98 10.13 5.57
C ILE A 129 5.24 10.00 7.09
N ILE A 130 6.50 9.77 7.45
CA ILE A 130 6.92 9.59 8.85
C ILE A 130 6.77 10.89 9.63
N ASP A 131 7.16 12.02 9.05
CA ASP A 131 6.98 13.35 9.65
C ASP A 131 5.50 13.67 9.87
N PHE A 132 4.64 13.37 8.91
CA PHE A 132 3.20 13.54 9.06
C PHE A 132 2.63 12.65 10.18
N ALA A 133 3.05 11.40 10.25
CA ALA A 133 2.65 10.48 11.31
C ALA A 133 3.07 11.04 12.69
N LYS A 134 4.30 11.54 12.81
CA LYS A 134 4.84 12.13 14.03
C LYS A 134 4.08 13.42 14.42
N GLU A 135 3.87 14.33 13.46
CA GLU A 135 3.12 15.58 13.70
C GLU A 135 1.70 15.30 14.19
N LYS A 136 1.02 14.36 13.58
CA LYS A 136 -0.38 14.01 13.89
C LYS A 136 -0.51 12.96 14.99
N LYS A 137 0.62 12.43 15.50
CA LYS A 137 0.67 11.32 16.47
C LYS A 137 -0.09 10.08 15.99
N ILE A 138 0.04 9.77 14.71
CA ILE A 138 -0.54 8.56 14.11
C ILE A 138 0.38 7.40 14.47
N PRO A 139 -0.14 6.29 15.03
CA PRO A 139 0.66 5.10 15.28
C PRO A 139 1.29 4.57 13.99
N LEU A 140 2.60 4.34 13.98
CA LEU A 140 3.30 3.58 12.96
C LEU A 140 3.48 2.14 13.44
N LEU A 141 3.09 1.17 12.62
CA LEU A 141 3.17 -0.24 12.93
C LEU A 141 4.28 -0.89 12.09
N ALA A 142 5.20 -1.57 12.76
CA ALA A 142 6.25 -2.35 12.14
C ALA A 142 5.67 -3.67 11.63
N LEU A 143 5.63 -3.86 10.31
CA LEU A 143 4.97 -5.01 9.68
C LEU A 143 5.92 -6.14 9.31
N ASN A 144 7.22 -5.86 9.14
CA ASN A 144 8.16 -6.84 8.63
C ASN A 144 8.62 -7.81 9.73
N ALA A 145 8.81 -9.06 9.36
CA ALA A 145 9.44 -10.03 10.23
C ALA A 145 10.91 -9.65 10.46
N ASN A 146 11.44 -10.03 11.62
CA ASN A 146 12.85 -9.84 11.93
C ASN A 146 13.74 -10.57 10.90
N ASN A 147 14.87 -9.97 10.54
CA ASN A 147 15.78 -10.54 9.54
C ASN A 147 16.25 -11.95 9.90
N GLU A 148 16.50 -12.20 11.18
CA GLU A 148 16.92 -13.49 11.71
C GLU A 148 15.86 -14.57 11.45
N LEU A 149 14.59 -14.25 11.68
CA LEU A 149 13.48 -15.17 11.41
C LEU A 149 13.33 -15.43 9.91
N ARG A 150 13.44 -14.39 9.08
CA ARG A 150 13.40 -14.52 7.61
C ARG A 150 14.52 -15.42 7.09
N GLU A 151 15.75 -15.26 7.59
CA GLU A 151 16.89 -16.10 7.22
C GLU A 151 16.68 -17.56 7.65
N GLN A 152 16.13 -17.79 8.83
CA GLN A 152 15.80 -19.13 9.29
C GLN A 152 14.73 -19.80 8.44
N ILE A 153 13.67 -19.08 8.08
CA ILE A 153 12.64 -19.59 7.17
C ILE A 153 13.25 -19.96 5.81
N ASN A 154 14.07 -19.08 5.25
CA ASN A 154 14.71 -19.31 3.96
C ASN A 154 15.68 -20.49 3.95
N THR A 155 16.36 -20.74 5.08
CA THR A 155 17.39 -21.80 5.17
C THR A 155 16.84 -23.14 5.62
N LYS A 156 15.90 -23.15 6.56
CA LYS A 156 15.39 -24.37 7.20
C LYS A 156 13.97 -24.73 6.79
N GLY A 157 13.21 -23.78 6.27
CA GLY A 157 11.76 -23.90 6.05
C GLY A 157 10.95 -23.62 7.32
N ILE A 158 9.71 -23.13 7.12
CA ILE A 158 8.80 -22.74 8.21
C ILE A 158 8.46 -23.90 9.17
N ASP A 159 8.39 -25.12 8.65
CA ASP A 159 8.05 -26.33 9.43
C ASP A 159 9.12 -26.68 10.49
N LYS A 160 10.35 -26.23 10.29
CA LYS A 160 11.48 -26.52 11.18
C LYS A 160 11.74 -25.45 12.23
N LEU A 161 10.91 -24.41 12.26
CA LEU A 161 10.97 -23.40 13.29
C LEU A 161 10.48 -23.97 14.63
N SER A 162 11.11 -23.54 15.71
CA SER A 162 10.64 -23.82 17.07
C SER A 162 9.30 -23.13 17.35
N ASP A 163 8.59 -23.56 18.38
CA ASP A 163 7.32 -22.92 18.80
C ASP A 163 7.55 -21.46 19.26
N GLU A 164 8.75 -21.13 19.72
CA GLU A 164 9.12 -19.76 20.07
C GLU A 164 9.28 -18.87 18.83
N GLU A 165 9.99 -19.37 17.82
CA GLU A 165 10.17 -18.68 16.54
C GLU A 165 8.83 -18.50 15.77
N LYS A 166 7.91 -19.47 15.90
CA LYS A 166 6.59 -19.39 15.26
C LYS A 166 5.66 -18.37 15.90
N ARG A 167 5.89 -17.95 17.16
CA ARG A 167 5.06 -16.94 17.82
C ARG A 167 5.06 -15.58 17.12
N ASP A 168 6.13 -15.25 16.39
CA ASP A 168 6.25 -14.01 15.64
C ASP A 168 5.63 -14.09 14.24
N LEU A 169 5.18 -15.27 13.83
CA LEU A 169 4.48 -15.47 12.57
C LEU A 169 2.97 -15.21 12.74
N PRO A 170 2.30 -14.70 11.70
CA PRO A 170 0.84 -14.66 11.69
C PRO A 170 0.28 -16.09 11.69
N GLU A 171 -0.92 -16.26 12.25
CA GLU A 171 -1.67 -17.50 12.05
C GLU A 171 -1.93 -17.66 10.54
N ILE A 172 -1.50 -18.79 10.01
CA ILE A 172 -1.68 -19.14 8.59
C ILE A 172 -2.74 -20.24 8.57
N ASP A 173 -3.90 -19.93 8.00
CA ASP A 173 -5.00 -20.89 7.76
C ASP A 173 -4.69 -21.83 6.58
#